data_50dd31507178eba34b4fae6101fd5309
#
_entry.id   50dd31507178eba34b4fae6101fd5309
#
_cell.length_a   1.000
_cell.length_b   1.000
_cell.length_c   1.000
_cell.angle_alpha   90.00
_cell.angle_beta   90.00
_cell.angle_gamma   90.00
#
_symmetry.space_group_name_H-M   'P 1'
#
loop_
_entity.id
_entity.type
_entity.pdbx_description
1 polymer ?
#
loop_
_entity_poly.entity_id
_entity_poly.type
_entity_poly.pdbx_seq_one_letter_code
_entity_poly.pdbx_strand_id
1 'polypeptide(L)'
;DLMFSAFVRRGVYNLRITVGEPRVRRDIMTFFRNIGRHLDSGALRELTLTTNGSQLERFAADLHAAGVRRVNVSLDTLDEDKFAAITRWGRLPQVLRGIDAALAAGLRVKINAVALKGFNEDELETITAWCAARDMDLTWIEVMPMGDLGNEDRLGQYWSLKDVRARYGQSYTLTDLAERTGGPARYVRLEETGQKIGFITPLSHNFCESCNRVRITCTGEIYMCLGQEDVADLRAPLRAHPDDDGPLQDAIRAAIDRKPKGHDIDYSRQRLDGQMPRHMSHTGG
;
A
#
# COMPACT_ATOMS: atom_id res chain seq x y z
N ASP A 1 4.64 -17.12 -10.96
CA ASP A 1 6.09 -17.13 -10.64
C ASP A 1 6.94 -16.58 -11.78
N LEU A 2 6.80 -17.07 -13.04
CA LEU A 2 7.61 -16.65 -14.20
C LEU A 2 7.62 -15.14 -14.43
N MET A 3 6.44 -14.51 -14.40
CA MET A 3 6.31 -13.06 -14.56
C MET A 3 7.12 -12.29 -13.51
N PHE A 4 7.03 -12.65 -12.23
CA PHE A 4 7.78 -11.97 -11.17
C PHE A 4 9.29 -12.19 -11.29
N SER A 5 9.71 -13.40 -11.65
CA SER A 5 11.13 -13.70 -11.95
C SER A 5 11.65 -12.83 -13.10
N ALA A 6 10.83 -12.56 -14.13
CA ALA A 6 11.19 -11.65 -15.20
C ALA A 6 11.44 -10.22 -14.72
N PHE A 7 10.64 -9.70 -13.79
CA PHE A 7 10.87 -8.39 -13.16
C PHE A 7 12.12 -8.37 -12.27
N VAL A 8 12.36 -9.42 -11.50
CA VAL A 8 13.58 -9.53 -10.67
C VAL A 8 14.83 -9.52 -11.55
N ARG A 9 14.84 -10.26 -12.68
CA ARG A 9 15.95 -10.23 -13.66
C ARG A 9 16.18 -8.84 -14.27
N ARG A 10 15.16 -7.98 -14.28
CA ARG A 10 15.23 -6.56 -14.70
C ARG A 10 15.66 -5.60 -13.60
N GLY A 11 16.05 -6.09 -12.44
CA GLY A 11 16.54 -5.27 -11.34
C GLY A 11 15.41 -4.72 -10.44
N VAL A 12 14.22 -5.29 -10.48
CA VAL A 12 13.21 -5.03 -9.44
C VAL A 12 13.66 -5.75 -8.18
N TYR A 13 14.03 -4.97 -7.17
CA TYR A 13 14.57 -5.47 -5.91
C TYR A 13 13.61 -5.32 -4.72
N ASN A 14 12.49 -4.63 -4.88
CA ASN A 14 11.44 -4.53 -3.87
C ASN A 14 10.11 -4.99 -4.46
N LEU A 15 9.47 -5.97 -3.84
CA LEU A 15 8.17 -6.48 -4.24
C LEU A 15 7.17 -6.30 -3.10
N ARG A 16 6.02 -5.70 -3.43
CA ARG A 16 4.90 -5.60 -2.53
C ARG A 16 3.71 -6.36 -3.09
N ILE A 17 3.23 -7.32 -2.33
CA ILE A 17 1.98 -8.02 -2.64
C ILE A 17 0.86 -7.24 -1.96
N THR A 18 -0.11 -6.80 -2.75
CA THR A 18 -1.32 -6.16 -2.24
C THR A 18 -2.47 -7.15 -2.42
N VAL A 19 -3.05 -7.56 -1.32
CA VAL A 19 -4.18 -8.50 -1.31
C VAL A 19 -5.34 -7.83 -0.59
N GLY A 20 -6.46 -7.69 -1.27
CA GLY A 20 -7.68 -7.20 -0.65
C GLY A 20 -8.17 -8.18 0.41
N GLU A 21 -8.33 -9.45 0.04
CA GLU A 21 -8.71 -10.55 0.95
C GLU A 21 -7.99 -11.84 0.53
N PRO A 22 -7.09 -12.41 1.37
CA PRO A 22 -6.35 -13.64 1.07
C PRO A 22 -7.22 -14.88 0.81
N ARG A 23 -8.50 -14.87 1.21
CA ARG A 23 -9.44 -15.98 0.94
C ARG A 23 -9.64 -16.26 -0.53
N VAL A 24 -9.37 -15.30 -1.41
CA VAL A 24 -9.69 -15.40 -2.83
C VAL A 24 -8.69 -16.27 -3.58
N ARG A 25 -7.48 -16.47 -3.07
CA ARG A 25 -6.48 -17.29 -3.75
C ARG A 25 -6.12 -18.54 -2.96
N ARG A 26 -6.47 -19.70 -3.50
CA ARG A 26 -5.90 -20.97 -3.02
C ARG A 26 -4.38 -20.90 -3.18
N ASP A 27 -3.66 -21.51 -2.23
CA ASP A 27 -2.19 -21.66 -2.27
C ASP A 27 -1.38 -20.36 -2.30
N ILE A 28 -1.92 -19.27 -1.75
CA ILE A 28 -1.18 -17.99 -1.67
C ILE A 28 0.18 -18.14 -0.97
N MET A 29 0.28 -19.02 0.03
CA MET A 29 1.55 -19.27 0.72
C MET A 29 2.58 -19.99 -0.14
N THR A 30 2.16 -20.81 -1.08
CA THR A 30 3.07 -21.39 -2.09
C THR A 30 3.67 -20.28 -2.97
N PHE A 31 2.86 -19.30 -3.34
CA PHE A 31 3.33 -18.13 -4.07
C PHE A 31 4.37 -17.32 -3.27
N PHE A 32 4.09 -17.04 -1.97
CA PHE A 32 5.06 -16.34 -1.11
C PHE A 32 6.37 -17.12 -0.96
N ARG A 33 6.32 -18.44 -0.73
CA ARG A 33 7.52 -19.29 -0.64
C ARG A 33 8.33 -19.28 -1.93
N ASN A 34 7.68 -19.35 -3.09
CA ASN A 34 8.38 -19.34 -4.37
C ASN A 34 9.08 -18.00 -4.62
N ILE A 35 8.46 -16.88 -4.29
CA ILE A 35 9.07 -15.54 -4.41
C ILE A 35 10.16 -15.35 -3.36
N GLY A 36 9.98 -15.87 -2.16
CA GLY A 36 10.96 -15.83 -1.08
C GLY A 36 12.35 -16.36 -1.48
N ARG A 37 12.43 -17.32 -2.42
CA ARG A 37 13.71 -17.81 -2.95
C ARG A 37 14.57 -16.73 -3.61
N HIS A 38 13.95 -15.67 -4.11
CA HIS A 38 14.68 -14.51 -4.65
C HIS A 38 15.30 -13.63 -3.55
N LEU A 39 14.78 -13.71 -2.31
CA LEU A 39 15.43 -13.09 -1.14
C LEU A 39 16.70 -13.88 -0.76
N ASP A 40 16.62 -15.19 -0.76
CA ASP A 40 17.76 -16.06 -0.42
C ASP A 40 18.94 -15.87 -1.39
N SER A 41 18.62 -15.64 -2.68
CA SER A 41 19.64 -15.36 -3.71
C SER A 41 20.16 -13.92 -3.69
N GLY A 42 19.57 -13.03 -2.90
CA GLY A 42 19.87 -11.58 -2.88
C GLY A 42 19.37 -10.80 -4.09
N ALA A 43 18.68 -11.44 -5.04
CA ALA A 43 18.12 -10.78 -6.21
C ALA A 43 16.92 -9.88 -5.84
N LEU A 44 16.15 -10.26 -4.82
CA LEU A 44 15.13 -9.43 -4.18
C LEU A 44 15.63 -8.99 -2.81
N ARG A 45 15.49 -7.71 -2.49
CA ARG A 45 15.92 -7.13 -1.20
C ARG A 45 14.78 -7.14 -0.18
N GLU A 46 13.55 -6.94 -0.64
CA GLU A 46 12.40 -6.83 0.24
C GLU A 46 11.15 -7.45 -0.41
N LEU A 47 10.48 -8.31 0.35
CA LEU A 47 9.15 -8.81 0.07
C LEU A 47 8.20 -8.32 1.17
N THR A 48 7.22 -7.51 0.80
CA THR A 48 6.24 -6.96 1.74
C THR A 48 4.82 -7.28 1.32
N LEU A 49 3.91 -7.17 2.27
CA LEU A 49 2.48 -7.37 2.08
C LEU A 49 1.73 -6.11 2.52
N THR A 50 0.71 -5.70 1.74
CA THR A 50 -0.34 -4.79 2.22
C THR A 50 -1.64 -5.58 2.32
N THR A 51 -2.30 -5.52 3.47
CA THR A 51 -3.48 -6.34 3.81
C THR A 51 -4.47 -5.55 4.66
N ASN A 52 -5.73 -5.97 4.67
CA ASN A 52 -6.72 -5.50 5.62
C ASN A 52 -6.59 -6.12 7.02
N GLY A 53 -5.62 -7.02 7.23
CA GLY A 53 -5.32 -7.66 8.52
C GLY A 53 -6.21 -8.83 8.90
N SER A 54 -7.34 -9.06 8.24
CA SER A 54 -8.35 -10.04 8.65
C SER A 54 -7.88 -11.50 8.68
N GLN A 55 -6.80 -11.82 7.95
CA GLN A 55 -6.23 -13.17 7.88
C GLN A 55 -4.82 -13.30 8.48
N LEU A 56 -4.28 -12.23 9.03
CA LEU A 56 -2.92 -12.24 9.59
C LEU A 56 -2.78 -13.23 10.74
N GLU A 57 -3.80 -13.38 11.59
CA GLU A 57 -3.79 -14.36 12.68
C GLU A 57 -3.46 -15.78 12.17
N ARG A 58 -3.94 -16.12 10.97
CA ARG A 58 -3.71 -17.43 10.36
C ARG A 58 -2.36 -17.55 9.66
N PHE A 59 -1.86 -16.48 9.04
CA PHE A 59 -0.75 -16.57 8.10
C PHE A 59 0.55 -15.89 8.57
N ALA A 60 0.54 -15.20 9.70
CA ALA A 60 1.70 -14.41 10.15
C ALA A 60 3.00 -15.23 10.25
N ALA A 61 2.95 -16.40 10.88
CA ALA A 61 4.10 -17.27 11.01
C ALA A 61 4.61 -17.79 9.65
N ASP A 62 3.70 -18.19 8.77
CA ASP A 62 4.06 -18.68 7.43
C ASP A 62 4.63 -17.57 6.55
N LEU A 63 4.11 -16.33 6.66
CA LEU A 63 4.66 -15.15 5.97
C LEU A 63 6.09 -14.86 6.43
N HIS A 64 6.32 -14.90 7.75
CA HIS A 64 7.66 -14.71 8.29
C HIS A 64 8.62 -15.81 7.80
N ALA A 65 8.20 -17.06 7.82
CA ALA A 65 8.97 -18.20 7.31
C ALA A 65 9.26 -18.09 5.80
N ALA A 66 8.35 -17.47 5.02
CA ALA A 66 8.56 -17.20 3.59
C ALA A 66 9.46 -15.98 3.30
N GLY A 67 10.06 -15.37 4.34
CA GLY A 67 11.00 -14.25 4.18
C GLY A 67 10.37 -12.87 4.23
N VAL A 68 9.05 -12.75 4.41
CA VAL A 68 8.42 -11.45 4.69
C VAL A 68 8.93 -10.94 6.05
N ARG A 69 9.37 -9.68 6.10
CA ARG A 69 9.85 -9.06 7.35
C ARG A 69 8.98 -7.90 7.81
N ARG A 70 8.13 -7.38 6.92
CA ARG A 70 7.24 -6.26 7.22
C ARG A 70 5.90 -6.45 6.52
N VAL A 71 4.83 -6.12 7.24
CA VAL A 71 3.47 -6.05 6.71
C VAL A 71 2.91 -4.64 6.89
N ASN A 72 2.17 -4.16 5.89
CA ASN A 72 1.40 -2.94 6.01
C ASN A 72 -0.07 -3.34 6.23
N VAL A 73 -0.68 -2.86 7.30
CA VAL A 73 -2.08 -3.12 7.61
C VAL A 73 -2.89 -1.84 7.38
N SER A 74 -3.92 -1.93 6.54
CA SER A 74 -4.86 -0.84 6.33
C SER A 74 -5.83 -0.78 7.52
N LEU A 75 -5.77 0.31 8.30
CA LEU A 75 -6.60 0.50 9.49
C LEU A 75 -6.82 2.00 9.72
N ASP A 76 -8.03 2.47 9.47
CA ASP A 76 -8.37 3.89 9.48
C ASP A 76 -8.93 4.36 10.83
N THR A 77 -9.32 3.45 11.72
CA THR A 77 -9.94 3.76 13.01
C THR A 77 -9.74 2.61 14.01
N LEU A 78 -9.70 2.94 15.30
CA LEU A 78 -9.73 2.00 16.42
C LEU A 78 -11.12 1.91 17.08
N ASP A 79 -12.08 2.65 16.59
CA ASP A 79 -13.48 2.58 16.99
C ASP A 79 -14.21 1.48 16.21
N GLU A 80 -14.89 0.56 16.91
CA GLU A 80 -15.53 -0.61 16.30
C GLU A 80 -16.71 -0.24 15.42
N ASP A 81 -17.49 0.78 15.80
CA ASP A 81 -18.66 1.23 15.04
C ASP A 81 -18.21 1.97 13.76
N LYS A 82 -17.22 2.85 13.87
CA LYS A 82 -16.60 3.51 12.71
C LYS A 82 -15.99 2.47 11.78
N PHE A 83 -15.28 1.47 12.32
CA PHE A 83 -14.67 0.40 11.53
C PHE A 83 -15.73 -0.42 10.77
N ALA A 84 -16.81 -0.79 11.43
CA ALA A 84 -17.92 -1.50 10.79
C ALA A 84 -18.57 -0.66 9.68
N ALA A 85 -18.75 0.64 9.91
CA ALA A 85 -19.33 1.57 8.94
C ALA A 85 -18.47 1.69 7.67
N ILE A 86 -17.13 1.87 7.80
CA ILE A 86 -16.27 2.10 6.63
C ILE A 86 -15.96 0.80 5.88
N THR A 87 -15.89 -0.35 6.57
CA THR A 87 -15.53 -1.65 5.98
C THR A 87 -16.73 -2.46 5.53
N ARG A 88 -17.95 -2.09 5.94
CA ARG A 88 -19.23 -2.78 5.69
C ARG A 88 -19.33 -4.18 6.30
N TRP A 89 -18.29 -5.00 6.25
CA TRP A 89 -18.25 -6.40 6.67
C TRP A 89 -17.07 -6.74 7.58
N GLY A 90 -16.21 -5.77 7.85
CA GLY A 90 -15.02 -5.96 8.68
C GLY A 90 -15.36 -6.10 10.16
N ARG A 91 -14.48 -6.79 10.88
CA ARG A 91 -14.55 -6.93 12.35
C ARG A 91 -13.24 -6.45 12.93
N LEU A 92 -13.25 -5.31 13.62
CA LEU A 92 -12.04 -4.71 14.21
C LEU A 92 -11.30 -5.70 15.15
N PRO A 93 -11.97 -6.43 16.06
CA PRO A 93 -11.26 -7.38 16.93
C PRO A 93 -10.49 -8.46 16.18
N GLN A 94 -10.97 -8.89 15.00
CA GLN A 94 -10.26 -9.86 14.15
C GLN A 94 -8.98 -9.27 13.58
N VAL A 95 -9.02 -8.01 13.13
CA VAL A 95 -7.85 -7.29 12.61
C VAL A 95 -6.81 -7.07 13.71
N LEU A 96 -7.23 -6.66 14.90
CA LEU A 96 -6.35 -6.45 16.04
C LEU A 96 -5.64 -7.74 16.45
N ARG A 97 -6.35 -8.88 16.54
CA ARG A 97 -5.70 -10.19 16.78
C ARG A 97 -4.72 -10.55 15.66
N GLY A 98 -5.04 -10.23 14.41
CA GLY A 98 -4.14 -10.42 13.28
C GLY A 98 -2.86 -9.61 13.40
N ILE A 99 -2.94 -8.36 13.87
CA ILE A 99 -1.80 -7.49 14.14
C ILE A 99 -0.94 -8.08 15.28
N ASP A 100 -1.57 -8.48 16.39
CA ASP A 100 -0.87 -9.09 17.51
C ASP A 100 -0.15 -10.38 17.11
N ALA A 101 -0.78 -11.21 16.27
CA ALA A 101 -0.16 -12.41 15.73
C ALA A 101 1.03 -12.10 14.79
N ALA A 102 0.95 -11.03 14.01
CA ALA A 102 2.04 -10.59 13.16
C ALA A 102 3.25 -10.13 13.97
N LEU A 103 3.02 -9.34 15.03
CA LEU A 103 4.06 -8.92 15.98
C LEU A 103 4.68 -10.12 16.71
N ALA A 104 3.87 -11.04 17.20
CA ALA A 104 4.33 -12.26 17.87
C ALA A 104 5.15 -13.17 16.93
N ALA A 105 4.85 -13.17 15.63
CA ALA A 105 5.63 -13.90 14.62
C ALA A 105 6.94 -13.20 14.23
N GLY A 106 7.27 -12.03 14.80
CA GLY A 106 8.47 -11.25 14.50
C GLY A 106 8.38 -10.40 13.23
N LEU A 107 7.17 -10.17 12.71
CA LEU A 107 6.95 -9.23 11.61
C LEU A 107 6.92 -7.79 12.14
N ARG A 108 7.59 -6.88 11.45
CA ARG A 108 7.37 -5.45 11.68
C ARG A 108 6.01 -5.06 11.10
N VAL A 109 5.20 -4.41 11.90
CA VAL A 109 3.88 -3.94 11.45
C VAL A 109 3.94 -2.44 11.19
N LYS A 110 3.34 -2.05 10.07
CA LYS A 110 3.12 -0.66 9.71
C LYS A 110 1.64 -0.44 9.48
N ILE A 111 1.06 0.48 10.21
CA ILE A 111 -0.33 0.90 10.00
C ILE A 111 -0.37 1.95 8.89
N ASN A 112 -1.23 1.72 7.91
CA ASN A 112 -1.58 2.70 6.89
C ASN A 112 -3.01 3.17 7.18
N ALA A 113 -3.17 4.45 7.49
CA ALA A 113 -4.45 5.07 7.78
C ALA A 113 -4.74 6.20 6.78
N VAL A 114 -5.93 6.22 6.21
CA VAL A 114 -6.39 7.33 5.38
C VAL A 114 -6.90 8.42 6.31
N ALA A 115 -6.39 9.64 6.18
CA ALA A 115 -6.85 10.78 6.95
C ALA A 115 -8.18 11.29 6.37
N LEU A 116 -9.24 11.19 7.15
CA LEU A 116 -10.62 11.52 6.76
C LEU A 116 -11.22 12.57 7.71
N LYS A 117 -11.50 13.76 7.17
CA LYS A 117 -12.13 14.85 7.90
C LYS A 117 -13.54 14.46 8.36
N GLY A 118 -13.86 14.78 9.60
CA GLY A 118 -15.17 14.45 10.19
C GLY A 118 -15.37 12.95 10.46
N PHE A 119 -14.33 12.12 10.29
CA PHE A 119 -14.42 10.69 10.53
C PHE A 119 -13.40 10.21 11.57
N ASN A 120 -12.10 10.39 11.34
CA ASN A 120 -11.04 9.94 12.24
C ASN A 120 -10.09 11.06 12.72
N GLU A 121 -10.51 12.32 12.59
CA GLU A 121 -9.76 13.47 13.11
C GLU A 121 -9.56 13.40 14.63
N ASP A 122 -10.54 12.88 15.34
CA ASP A 122 -10.57 12.72 16.79
C ASP A 122 -9.67 11.58 17.28
N GLU A 123 -9.24 10.69 16.38
CA GLU A 123 -8.43 9.52 16.71
C GLU A 123 -6.94 9.70 16.39
N LEU A 124 -6.52 10.88 15.90
CA LEU A 124 -5.13 11.11 15.46
C LEU A 124 -4.12 10.74 16.56
N GLU A 125 -4.29 11.27 17.75
CA GLU A 125 -3.42 11.01 18.90
C GLU A 125 -3.59 9.58 19.44
N THR A 126 -4.83 9.06 19.44
CA THR A 126 -5.14 7.70 19.94
C THR A 126 -4.46 6.64 19.08
N ILE A 127 -4.59 6.74 17.74
CA ILE A 127 -3.95 5.79 16.81
C ILE A 127 -2.42 5.89 16.92
N THR A 128 -1.90 7.12 17.06
CA THR A 128 -0.45 7.34 17.24
C THR A 128 0.07 6.68 18.50
N ALA A 129 -0.57 6.94 19.64
CA ALA A 129 -0.20 6.35 20.92
C ALA A 129 -0.32 4.81 20.91
N TRP A 130 -1.37 4.30 20.29
CA TRP A 130 -1.58 2.87 20.12
C TRP A 130 -0.48 2.20 19.28
N CYS A 131 -0.04 2.84 18.19
CA CYS A 131 1.09 2.37 17.39
C CYS A 131 2.41 2.44 18.18
N ALA A 132 2.65 3.56 18.87
CA ALA A 132 3.86 3.75 19.67
C ALA A 132 4.00 2.68 20.78
N ALA A 133 2.90 2.38 21.50
CA ALA A 133 2.88 1.37 22.56
C ALA A 133 3.19 -0.06 22.07
N ARG A 134 3.14 -0.31 20.74
CA ARG A 134 3.36 -1.61 20.10
C ARG A 134 4.59 -1.64 19.19
N ASP A 135 5.40 -0.60 19.19
CA ASP A 135 6.56 -0.43 18.29
C ASP A 135 6.20 -0.60 16.81
N MET A 136 5.04 -0.03 16.42
CA MET A 136 4.56 -0.09 15.06
C MET A 136 4.76 1.25 14.35
N ASP A 137 5.17 1.22 13.08
CA ASP A 137 5.17 2.41 12.23
C ASP A 137 3.73 2.85 11.90
N LEU A 138 3.50 4.17 11.83
CA LEU A 138 2.24 4.74 11.35
C LEU A 138 2.47 5.54 10.08
N THR A 139 1.55 5.43 9.11
CA THR A 139 1.56 6.26 7.91
C THR A 139 0.15 6.79 7.64
N TRP A 140 0.03 8.10 7.61
CA TRP A 140 -1.16 8.78 7.13
C TRP A 140 -1.13 8.96 5.62
N ILE A 141 -2.27 8.78 4.98
CA ILE A 141 -2.43 8.83 3.52
C ILE A 141 -3.56 9.80 3.19
N GLU A 142 -3.34 10.71 2.25
CA GLU A 142 -4.43 11.54 1.71
C GLU A 142 -5.44 10.67 0.97
N VAL A 143 -6.73 10.91 1.19
CA VAL A 143 -7.79 10.24 0.44
C VAL A 143 -7.65 10.55 -1.06
N MET A 144 -7.76 9.53 -1.89
CA MET A 144 -7.73 9.68 -3.35
C MET A 144 -9.11 9.40 -3.94
N PRO A 145 -9.56 10.23 -4.89
CA PRO A 145 -10.83 10.03 -5.57
C PRO A 145 -10.69 8.93 -6.63
N MET A 146 -10.82 7.68 -6.24
CA MET A 146 -10.71 6.51 -7.11
C MET A 146 -11.89 5.56 -6.91
N GLY A 147 -12.35 4.96 -8.01
CA GLY A 147 -13.47 4.04 -8.04
C GLY A 147 -14.83 4.75 -8.02
N ASP A 148 -15.89 3.95 -8.11
CA ASP A 148 -17.26 4.43 -7.91
C ASP A 148 -17.46 4.68 -6.40
N LEU A 149 -17.56 5.93 -6.03
CA LEU A 149 -17.73 6.36 -4.64
C LEU A 149 -19.20 6.34 -4.20
N GLY A 150 -20.11 6.06 -5.14
CA GLY A 150 -21.55 6.11 -4.86
C GLY A 150 -21.98 7.48 -4.35
N ASN A 151 -22.75 7.50 -3.25
CA ASN A 151 -23.20 8.74 -2.59
C ASN A 151 -22.22 9.24 -1.51
N GLU A 152 -21.02 8.67 -1.40
CA GLU A 152 -20.05 9.09 -0.40
C GLU A 152 -19.38 10.40 -0.81
N ASP A 153 -19.49 11.40 0.05
CA ASP A 153 -18.81 12.70 -0.14
C ASP A 153 -17.33 12.60 0.24
N ARG A 154 -16.53 11.96 -0.61
CA ARG A 154 -15.08 11.85 -0.42
C ARG A 154 -14.37 13.20 -0.49
N LEU A 155 -14.96 14.19 -1.16
CA LEU A 155 -14.43 15.55 -1.19
C LEU A 155 -14.62 16.24 0.15
N GLY A 156 -15.79 16.09 0.74
CA GLY A 156 -16.07 16.62 2.09
C GLY A 156 -15.20 15.98 3.17
N GLN A 157 -14.73 14.74 2.94
CA GLN A 157 -13.83 14.02 3.84
C GLN A 157 -12.34 14.31 3.58
N TYR A 158 -12.00 15.11 2.56
CA TYR A 158 -10.59 15.42 2.29
C TYR A 158 -9.98 16.23 3.44
N TRP A 159 -8.90 15.68 4.01
CA TRP A 159 -8.08 16.32 5.01
C TRP A 159 -6.64 16.35 4.54
N SER A 160 -6.11 17.55 4.29
CA SER A 160 -4.75 17.67 3.77
C SER A 160 -3.75 17.18 4.81
N LEU A 161 -2.75 16.43 4.39
CA LEU A 161 -1.71 15.97 5.32
C LEU A 161 -0.80 17.13 5.79
N LYS A 162 -0.87 18.29 5.15
CA LYS A 162 -0.28 19.51 5.69
C LYS A 162 -0.98 19.93 6.98
N ASP A 163 -2.32 19.86 7.01
CA ASP A 163 -3.11 20.21 8.18
C ASP A 163 -2.98 19.16 9.29
N VAL A 164 -2.94 17.86 8.90
CA VAL A 164 -2.63 16.76 9.84
C VAL A 164 -1.27 16.97 10.49
N ARG A 165 -0.25 17.33 9.72
CA ARG A 165 1.08 17.65 10.25
C ARG A 165 1.06 18.87 11.16
N ALA A 166 0.33 19.92 10.79
CA ALA A 166 0.17 21.12 11.63
C ALA A 166 -0.51 20.78 12.97
N ARG A 167 -1.50 19.88 12.95
CA ARG A 167 -2.16 19.38 14.16
C ARG A 167 -1.16 18.66 15.09
N TYR A 168 -0.32 17.76 14.54
CA TYR A 168 0.77 17.14 15.34
C TYR A 168 1.71 18.17 15.93
N GLY A 169 2.04 19.25 15.19
CA GLY A 169 2.91 20.33 15.66
C GLY A 169 2.36 21.14 16.84
N GLN A 170 1.07 20.97 17.19
CA GLN A 170 0.49 21.58 18.40
C GLN A 170 0.84 20.80 19.67
N SER A 171 1.08 19.49 19.56
CA SER A 171 1.30 18.59 20.69
C SER A 171 2.71 18.01 20.73
N TYR A 172 3.43 18.02 19.59
CA TYR A 172 4.73 17.34 19.42
C TYR A 172 5.72 18.21 18.66
N THR A 173 7.01 18.03 18.98
CA THR A 173 8.12 18.54 18.18
C THR A 173 8.40 17.57 17.03
N LEU A 174 8.31 18.06 15.79
CA LEU A 174 8.45 17.25 14.58
C LEU A 174 9.84 17.42 13.95
N THR A 175 10.61 16.35 13.86
CA THR A 175 11.89 16.33 13.13
C THR A 175 11.75 15.56 11.83
N ASP A 176 12.06 16.19 10.69
CA ASP A 176 12.04 15.55 9.38
C ASP A 176 13.15 14.49 9.27
N LEU A 177 12.79 13.31 8.77
CA LEU A 177 13.71 12.21 8.57
C LEU A 177 14.07 12.06 7.07
N ALA A 178 15.37 11.90 6.80
CA ALA A 178 15.87 11.61 5.46
C ALA A 178 15.55 10.17 5.00
N GLU A 179 15.12 9.31 5.91
CA GLU A 179 14.83 7.90 5.67
C GLU A 179 13.75 7.71 4.58
N ARG A 180 13.97 6.72 3.72
CA ARG A 180 13.02 6.27 2.69
C ARG A 180 12.84 4.78 2.78
N THR A 181 11.61 4.31 2.77
CA THR A 181 11.27 2.86 2.86
C THR A 181 10.87 2.27 1.51
N GLY A 182 11.44 2.75 0.40
CA GLY A 182 11.09 2.31 -0.96
C GLY A 182 9.67 2.69 -1.41
N GLY A 183 8.91 3.40 -0.58
CA GLY A 183 7.58 3.94 -0.86
C GLY A 183 7.57 5.47 -0.96
N PRO A 184 6.39 6.07 -1.18
CA PRO A 184 6.25 7.52 -1.33
C PRO A 184 6.21 8.27 -0.01
N ALA A 185 6.17 7.58 1.13
CA ALA A 185 6.05 8.20 2.44
C ALA A 185 7.27 9.08 2.76
N ARG A 186 7.00 10.26 3.27
CA ARG A 186 7.97 11.13 3.94
C ARG A 186 7.76 10.98 5.44
N TYR A 187 8.86 10.87 6.18
CA TYR A 187 8.79 10.56 7.60
C TYR A 187 9.18 11.73 8.46
N VAL A 188 8.50 11.85 9.59
CA VAL A 188 8.91 12.68 10.72
C VAL A 188 9.05 11.81 11.96
N ARG A 189 9.85 12.28 12.92
CA ARG A 189 9.90 11.75 14.28
C ARG A 189 9.18 12.72 15.20
N LEU A 190 8.37 12.16 16.10
CA LEU A 190 7.84 12.88 17.26
C LEU A 190 8.93 12.79 18.36
N GLU A 191 9.55 13.91 18.71
CA GLU A 191 10.71 13.89 19.63
C GLU A 191 10.34 13.41 21.04
N GLU A 192 9.12 13.72 21.49
CA GLU A 192 8.63 13.37 22.83
C GLU A 192 8.43 11.86 23.02
N THR A 193 8.14 11.13 21.95
CA THR A 193 7.84 9.69 22.01
C THR A 193 8.83 8.84 21.21
N GLY A 194 9.63 9.45 20.34
CA GLY A 194 10.46 8.76 19.36
C GLY A 194 9.68 8.12 18.21
N GLN A 195 8.34 8.22 18.21
CA GLN A 195 7.47 7.60 17.21
C GLN A 195 7.75 8.16 15.82
N LYS A 196 7.87 7.26 14.85
CA LYS A 196 8.02 7.61 13.44
C LYS A 196 6.66 7.62 12.75
N ILE A 197 6.33 8.75 12.11
CA ILE A 197 5.10 8.93 11.34
C ILE A 197 5.44 9.22 9.89
N GLY A 198 4.82 8.49 8.97
CA GLY A 198 4.90 8.70 7.53
C GLY A 198 3.72 9.51 7.01
N PHE A 199 3.96 10.31 5.98
CA PHE A 199 2.95 11.06 5.23
C PHE A 199 3.04 10.70 3.76
N ILE A 200 1.93 10.23 3.18
CA ILE A 200 1.78 9.97 1.74
C ILE A 200 0.82 11.01 1.18
N THR A 201 1.37 11.95 0.43
CA THR A 201 0.70 13.14 -0.08
C THR A 201 0.56 13.09 -1.61
N PRO A 202 -0.26 12.19 -2.18
CA PRO A 202 -0.38 12.07 -3.63
C PRO A 202 -0.94 13.32 -4.29
N LEU A 203 -1.61 14.16 -3.52
CA LEU A 203 -2.39 15.29 -3.97
C LEU A 203 -1.72 16.62 -3.66
N SER A 204 -1.50 16.89 -2.38
CA SER A 204 -0.96 18.17 -1.93
C SER A 204 0.52 18.35 -2.25
N HIS A 205 1.25 17.25 -2.44
CA HIS A 205 2.66 17.28 -2.82
C HIS A 205 3.00 16.01 -3.61
N ASN A 206 2.76 16.04 -4.91
CA ASN A 206 2.96 14.89 -5.77
C ASN A 206 4.45 14.51 -5.84
N PHE A 207 4.70 13.19 -5.96
CA PHE A 207 6.03 12.58 -6.02
C PHE A 207 6.23 11.79 -7.33
N CYS A 208 5.47 12.12 -8.36
CA CYS A 208 5.36 11.33 -9.59
C CYS A 208 6.67 11.27 -10.36
N GLU A 209 7.43 12.36 -10.46
CA GLU A 209 8.71 12.40 -11.18
C GLU A 209 9.74 11.41 -10.60
N SER A 210 9.73 11.21 -9.28
CA SER A 210 10.63 10.27 -8.59
C SER A 210 10.02 8.87 -8.43
N CYS A 211 8.84 8.62 -8.99
CA CYS A 211 8.10 7.37 -8.79
C CYS A 211 8.71 6.22 -9.60
N ASN A 212 9.31 5.27 -8.92
CA ASN A 212 9.92 4.06 -9.49
C ASN A 212 9.01 2.81 -9.40
N ARG A 213 7.68 3.00 -9.29
CA ARG A 213 6.74 1.90 -9.06
C ARG A 213 5.90 1.62 -10.30
N VAL A 214 5.64 0.35 -10.51
CA VAL A 214 4.62 -0.18 -11.43
C VAL A 214 3.69 -1.11 -10.65
N ARG A 215 2.54 -1.43 -11.20
CA ARG A 215 1.58 -2.34 -10.59
C ARG A 215 1.22 -3.44 -11.58
N ILE A 216 1.11 -4.67 -11.07
CA ILE A 216 0.70 -5.82 -11.86
C ILE A 216 -0.56 -6.39 -11.25
N THR A 217 -1.60 -6.54 -12.06
CA THR A 217 -2.86 -7.16 -11.63
C THR A 217 -2.74 -8.69 -11.62
N CYS A 218 -3.68 -9.34 -10.94
CA CYS A 218 -3.79 -10.80 -10.96
C CYS A 218 -4.14 -11.37 -12.35
N THR A 219 -4.62 -10.52 -13.27
CA THR A 219 -4.91 -10.86 -14.68
C THR A 219 -3.70 -10.74 -15.57
N GLY A 220 -2.56 -10.23 -15.06
CA GLY A 220 -1.32 -10.10 -15.81
C GLY A 220 -1.19 -8.79 -16.58
N GLU A 221 -1.93 -7.78 -16.21
CA GLU A 221 -1.83 -6.43 -16.76
C GLU A 221 -0.88 -5.58 -15.93
N ILE A 222 -0.07 -4.76 -16.58
CA ILE A 222 0.83 -3.81 -15.94
C ILE A 222 0.32 -2.38 -16.09
N TYR A 223 0.20 -1.66 -14.98
CA TYR A 223 -0.08 -0.24 -14.89
C TYR A 223 1.17 0.52 -14.49
N MET A 224 1.57 1.51 -15.27
CA MET A 224 2.75 2.33 -15.01
C MET A 224 2.49 3.39 -13.94
N CYS A 225 1.24 3.82 -13.78
CA CYS A 225 0.81 4.81 -12.78
C CYS A 225 -0.48 4.37 -12.09
N LEU A 226 -0.64 4.71 -10.79
CA LEU A 226 -1.90 4.50 -10.08
C LEU A 226 -3.00 5.43 -10.59
N GLY A 227 -2.66 6.68 -10.89
CA GLY A 227 -3.58 7.73 -11.32
C GLY A 227 -3.72 7.85 -12.83
N GLN A 228 -3.55 6.76 -13.60
CA GLN A 228 -3.79 6.72 -15.05
C GLN A 228 -4.29 5.35 -15.49
N GLU A 229 -4.98 5.31 -16.62
CA GLU A 229 -5.57 4.10 -17.19
C GLU A 229 -4.68 3.40 -18.24
N ASP A 230 -3.48 3.95 -18.56
CA ASP A 230 -2.57 3.27 -19.49
C ASP A 230 -2.11 1.92 -18.92
N VAL A 231 -2.33 0.88 -19.71
CA VAL A 231 -2.13 -0.52 -19.33
C VAL A 231 -1.47 -1.30 -20.46
N ALA A 232 -0.70 -2.34 -20.12
CA ALA A 232 -0.21 -3.31 -21.08
C ALA A 232 -0.50 -4.74 -20.60
N ASP A 233 -0.83 -5.63 -21.53
CA ASP A 233 -1.04 -7.06 -21.26
C ASP A 233 0.30 -7.80 -21.29
N LEU A 234 0.75 -8.29 -20.15
CA LEU A 234 1.95 -9.13 -20.02
C LEU A 234 1.62 -10.63 -20.09
N ARG A 235 0.34 -10.98 -19.95
CA ARG A 235 -0.10 -12.37 -20.00
C ARG A 235 -0.03 -12.94 -21.41
N ALA A 236 -0.37 -12.15 -22.42
CA ALA A 236 -0.37 -12.58 -23.80
C ALA A 236 1.02 -13.05 -24.28
N PRO A 237 2.09 -12.24 -24.19
CA PRO A 237 3.44 -12.69 -24.55
C PRO A 237 3.94 -13.85 -23.70
N LEU A 238 3.64 -13.88 -22.41
CA LEU A 238 4.03 -14.96 -21.50
C LEU A 238 3.41 -16.31 -21.90
N ARG A 239 2.15 -16.31 -22.38
CA ARG A 239 1.45 -17.54 -22.78
C ARG A 239 1.79 -17.98 -24.18
N ALA A 240 2.04 -17.04 -25.09
CA ALA A 240 2.43 -17.34 -26.46
C ALA A 240 3.83 -17.95 -26.56
N HIS A 241 4.71 -17.61 -25.61
CA HIS A 241 6.10 -18.04 -25.59
C HIS A 241 6.51 -18.56 -24.20
N PRO A 242 5.98 -19.75 -23.77
CA PRO A 242 6.19 -20.26 -22.41
C PRO A 242 7.64 -20.61 -22.10
N ASP A 243 8.44 -20.91 -23.12
CA ASP A 243 9.85 -21.31 -23.02
C ASP A 243 10.83 -20.19 -23.40
N ASP A 244 10.30 -19.02 -23.81
CA ASP A 244 11.11 -17.85 -24.20
C ASP A 244 10.65 -16.60 -23.48
N ASP A 245 11.47 -16.06 -22.61
CA ASP A 245 11.22 -14.84 -21.87
C ASP A 245 11.38 -13.55 -22.72
N GLY A 246 11.98 -13.61 -23.89
CA GLY A 246 12.28 -12.45 -24.73
C GLY A 246 11.06 -11.56 -24.99
N PRO A 247 9.96 -12.11 -25.53
CA PRO A 247 8.74 -11.35 -25.80
C PRO A 247 8.12 -10.70 -24.54
N LEU A 248 8.16 -11.39 -23.39
CA LEU A 248 7.72 -10.84 -22.12
C LEU A 248 8.63 -9.68 -21.67
N GLN A 249 9.94 -9.84 -21.81
CA GLN A 249 10.92 -8.80 -21.47
C GLN A 249 10.73 -7.53 -22.34
N ASP A 250 10.44 -7.70 -23.62
CA ASP A 250 10.20 -6.58 -24.53
C ASP A 250 8.87 -5.88 -24.22
N ALA A 251 7.82 -6.62 -23.88
CA ALA A 251 6.54 -6.06 -23.43
C ALA A 251 6.70 -5.24 -22.13
N ILE A 252 7.48 -5.75 -21.16
CA ILE A 252 7.79 -5.01 -19.92
C ILE A 252 8.53 -3.71 -20.24
N ARG A 253 9.55 -3.74 -21.12
CA ARG A 253 10.31 -2.56 -21.53
C ARG A 253 9.40 -1.53 -22.19
N ALA A 254 8.63 -1.95 -23.20
CA ALA A 254 7.71 -1.08 -23.91
C ALA A 254 6.67 -0.43 -22.99
N ALA A 255 6.20 -1.15 -21.96
CA ALA A 255 5.31 -0.59 -20.96
C ALA A 255 6.00 0.47 -20.11
N ILE A 256 7.22 0.19 -19.61
CA ILE A 256 7.98 1.11 -18.75
C ILE A 256 8.38 2.38 -19.51
N ASP A 257 8.73 2.28 -20.79
CA ASP A 257 9.09 3.43 -21.63
C ASP A 257 7.92 4.44 -21.79
N ARG A 258 6.67 3.97 -21.62
CA ARG A 258 5.47 4.82 -21.59
C ARG A 258 5.12 5.36 -20.20
N LYS A 259 5.92 5.08 -19.18
CA LYS A 259 5.61 5.53 -17.81
C LYS A 259 5.52 7.05 -17.76
N PRO A 260 4.35 7.60 -17.31
CA PRO A 260 4.15 9.05 -17.28
C PRO A 260 4.95 9.73 -16.17
N LYS A 261 5.26 11.02 -16.37
CA LYS A 261 5.90 11.88 -15.36
C LYS A 261 4.95 12.36 -14.27
N GLY A 262 3.65 12.19 -14.46
CA GLY A 262 2.62 12.64 -13.54
C GLY A 262 1.33 11.82 -13.66
N HIS A 263 0.36 12.09 -12.79
CA HIS A 263 -1.01 11.60 -12.88
C HIS A 263 -1.93 12.70 -13.40
N ASP A 264 -3.08 12.32 -13.95
CA ASP A 264 -4.06 13.24 -14.55
C ASP A 264 -5.17 13.66 -13.57
N ILE A 265 -5.04 13.31 -12.29
CA ILE A 265 -6.03 13.64 -11.26
C ILE A 265 -5.99 15.15 -11.01
N ASP A 266 -7.09 15.83 -11.33
CA ASP A 266 -7.28 17.28 -11.13
C ASP A 266 -8.30 17.54 -10.02
N TYR A 267 -7.83 18.21 -8.95
CA TYR A 267 -8.65 18.57 -7.77
C TYR A 267 -9.41 19.88 -7.89
N SER A 268 -9.04 20.70 -8.90
CA SER A 268 -9.73 21.98 -9.12
C SER A 268 -11.15 21.80 -9.70
N ARG A 269 -11.46 20.60 -10.21
CA ARG A 269 -12.79 20.28 -10.74
C ARG A 269 -13.71 19.93 -9.60
N GLN A 270 -14.78 20.70 -9.42
CA GLN A 270 -15.83 20.51 -8.41
C GLN A 270 -16.63 19.19 -8.56
N ARG A 271 -16.38 18.42 -9.61
CA ARG A 271 -16.94 17.09 -9.86
C ARG A 271 -15.82 16.12 -10.16
N LEU A 272 -15.53 15.25 -9.21
CA LEU A 272 -14.62 14.12 -9.38
C LEU A 272 -15.31 12.90 -10.04
N ASP A 273 -16.56 13.05 -10.46
CA ASP A 273 -17.31 12.02 -11.17
C ASP A 273 -16.51 11.59 -12.43
N GLY A 274 -15.97 10.40 -12.42
CA GLY A 274 -15.37 9.76 -13.58
C GLY A 274 -13.87 10.02 -13.83
N GLN A 275 -13.12 10.68 -12.94
CA GLN A 275 -11.68 10.88 -13.19
C GLN A 275 -10.87 9.58 -13.15
N MET A 276 -11.25 8.64 -12.29
CA MET A 276 -10.61 7.32 -12.18
C MET A 276 -11.67 6.26 -11.84
N PRO A 277 -12.34 5.67 -12.84
CA PRO A 277 -13.38 4.67 -12.61
C PRO A 277 -12.84 3.40 -11.95
N ARG A 278 -11.54 3.16 -12.05
CA ARG A 278 -10.90 1.98 -11.49
C ARG A 278 -10.83 2.04 -9.98
N HIS A 279 -11.31 0.99 -9.32
CA HIS A 279 -11.16 0.81 -7.89
C HIS A 279 -9.70 0.55 -7.49
N MET A 280 -9.27 1.09 -6.33
CA MET A 280 -7.96 0.82 -5.74
C MET A 280 -7.67 -0.69 -5.61
N SER A 281 -8.68 -1.48 -5.25
CA SER A 281 -8.56 -2.93 -5.10
C SER A 281 -8.16 -3.66 -6.39
N HIS A 282 -8.35 -3.07 -7.57
CA HIS A 282 -7.99 -3.67 -8.85
C HIS A 282 -6.47 -3.69 -9.06
N THR A 283 -5.79 -2.62 -8.69
CA THR A 283 -4.34 -2.47 -8.86
C THR A 283 -3.55 -2.54 -7.56
N GLY A 284 -4.22 -2.72 -6.44
CA GLY A 284 -3.64 -2.72 -5.12
C GLY A 284 -3.29 -1.31 -4.62
N GLY A 285 -3.68 -1.02 -3.42
CA GLY A 285 -3.43 0.25 -2.70
C GLY A 285 -2.56 0.03 -1.48
#